data_847ddbee7bec5d6347339fdf05d446aa
#
_entry.id   847ddbee7bec5d6347339fdf05d446aa
#
_cell.length_a   1.000
_cell.length_b   1.000
_cell.length_c   1.000
_cell.angle_alpha   90.00
_cell.angle_beta   90.00
_cell.angle_gamma   90.00
#
_symmetry.space_group_name_H-M   'P 1'
#
loop_
_entity.id
_entity.type
_entity.pdbx_description
1 polymer ?
#
loop_
_entity_poly.entity_id
_entity_poly.type
_entity_poly.pdbx_seq_one_letter_code
_entity_poly.pdbx_strand_id
1 'polypeptide(L)'
;GLSSSTALAFFACILTGLFTAMLWPGSLIMMEENLPGMGVTAFALMAAGGDMGASIAPQLLGIVIDQVSASSWAAELSAVSGLSVDQIGLKAGMLVMAVFPIAGAILVWYVIRYFKKSTIT
;
A
#
# COMPACT_ATOMS: atom_id res chain seq x y z
N GLY A 1 2.48 -12.81 -3.22
CA GLY A 1 2.79 -13.34 -1.93
C GLY A 1 1.84 -14.38 -1.35
N LEU A 2 0.54 -14.41 -1.75
CA LEU A 2 -0.45 -15.38 -1.22
C LEU A 2 -0.39 -16.74 -1.91
N SER A 3 0.30 -16.84 -3.03
CA SER A 3 0.43 -18.07 -3.82
C SER A 3 1.52 -18.99 -3.27
N SER A 4 1.28 -20.29 -3.36
CA SER A 4 2.28 -21.31 -3.04
C SER A 4 3.37 -21.46 -4.12
N SER A 5 3.18 -20.86 -5.30
CA SER A 5 4.16 -20.87 -6.40
C SER A 5 5.15 -19.71 -6.25
N THR A 6 6.42 -20.03 -6.05
CA THR A 6 7.50 -19.04 -5.91
C THR A 6 7.64 -18.17 -7.17
N ALA A 7 7.47 -18.72 -8.35
CA ALA A 7 7.54 -17.98 -9.60
C ALA A 7 6.42 -16.92 -9.68
N LEU A 8 5.18 -17.31 -9.36
CA LEU A 8 4.05 -16.40 -9.36
C LEU A 8 4.22 -15.26 -8.34
N ALA A 9 4.73 -15.58 -7.15
CA ALA A 9 5.04 -14.60 -6.12
C ALA A 9 6.11 -13.60 -6.60
N PHE A 10 7.13 -14.07 -7.28
CA PHE A 10 8.19 -13.23 -7.83
C PHE A 10 7.67 -12.28 -8.92
N PHE A 11 6.89 -12.78 -9.87
CA PHE A 11 6.23 -11.93 -10.87
C PHE A 11 5.30 -10.90 -10.24
N ALA A 12 4.50 -11.29 -9.25
CA ALA A 12 3.62 -10.37 -8.54
C ALA A 12 4.41 -9.26 -7.84
N CYS A 13 5.56 -9.57 -7.22
CA CYS A 13 6.42 -8.57 -6.61
C CYS A 13 7.00 -7.59 -7.63
N ILE A 14 7.46 -8.09 -8.79
CA ILE A 14 7.98 -7.23 -9.87
C ILE A 14 6.89 -6.29 -10.38
N LEU A 15 5.70 -6.82 -10.67
CA LEU A 15 4.58 -6.01 -11.15
C LEU A 15 4.17 -4.96 -10.11
N THR A 16 4.07 -5.34 -8.85
CA THR A 16 3.74 -4.41 -7.76
C THR A 16 4.77 -3.30 -7.66
N GLY A 17 6.06 -3.64 -7.72
CA GLY A 17 7.15 -2.66 -7.71
C GLY A 17 7.09 -1.71 -8.90
N LEU A 18 6.81 -2.22 -10.10
CA LEU A 18 6.69 -1.42 -11.32
C LEU A 18 5.51 -0.42 -11.22
N PHE A 19 4.33 -0.89 -10.82
CA PHE A 19 3.16 -0.03 -10.65
C PHE A 19 3.36 1.01 -9.55
N THR A 20 3.97 0.62 -8.43
CA THR A 20 4.25 1.54 -7.32
C THR A 20 5.26 2.61 -7.71
N ALA A 21 6.28 2.26 -8.52
CA ALA A 21 7.28 3.22 -9.00
C ALA A 21 6.66 4.32 -9.88
N MET A 22 5.57 4.03 -10.60
CA MET A 22 4.87 5.01 -11.44
C MET A 22 3.95 5.95 -10.63
N LEU A 23 3.57 5.60 -9.42
CA LEU A 23 2.70 6.43 -8.59
C LEU A 23 3.37 7.74 -8.17
N TRP A 24 4.67 7.72 -7.89
CA TRP A 24 5.40 8.90 -7.45
C TRP A 24 5.46 10.01 -8.53
N PRO A 25 6.02 9.76 -9.73
CA PRO A 25 6.03 10.76 -10.79
C PRO A 25 4.62 11.14 -11.25
N GLY A 26 3.69 10.20 -11.31
CA GLY A 26 2.30 10.47 -11.67
C GLY A 26 1.61 11.43 -10.71
N SER A 27 1.82 11.27 -9.41
CA SER A 27 1.26 12.16 -8.40
C SER A 27 1.86 13.57 -8.44
N LEU A 28 3.16 13.69 -8.77
CA LEU A 28 3.83 14.98 -8.93
C LEU A 28 3.29 15.75 -10.14
N ILE A 29 3.15 15.09 -11.29
CA ILE A 29 2.60 15.69 -12.51
C ILE A 29 1.17 16.18 -12.26
N MET A 30 0.33 15.33 -11.67
CA MET A 30 -1.06 15.67 -11.34
C MET A 30 -1.16 16.88 -10.41
N MET A 31 -0.23 17.00 -9.46
CA MET A 31 -0.17 18.12 -8.54
C MET A 31 0.26 19.41 -9.25
N GLU A 32 1.27 19.36 -10.10
CA GLU A 32 1.76 20.52 -10.85
C GLU A 32 0.69 21.07 -11.80
N GLU A 33 -0.05 20.19 -12.47
CA GLU A 33 -1.15 20.58 -13.37
C GLU A 33 -2.32 21.23 -12.63
N ASN A 34 -2.66 20.79 -11.42
CA ASN A 34 -3.83 21.26 -10.68
C ASN A 34 -3.55 22.41 -9.71
N LEU A 35 -2.29 22.58 -9.32
CA LEU A 35 -1.85 23.59 -8.34
C LEU A 35 -0.64 24.38 -8.87
N PRO A 36 -0.76 25.08 -9.99
CA PRO A 36 0.34 25.86 -10.55
C PRO A 36 0.76 26.96 -9.56
N GLY A 37 2.05 27.01 -9.24
CA GLY A 37 2.63 28.00 -8.32
C GLY A 37 2.91 27.52 -6.91
N MET A 38 2.49 26.32 -6.49
CA MET A 38 2.87 25.74 -5.21
C MET A 38 4.26 25.06 -5.24
N GLY A 39 4.78 24.70 -6.41
CA GLY A 39 6.14 24.27 -6.69
C GLY A 39 6.81 23.45 -5.57
N VAL A 40 7.90 23.96 -5.03
CA VAL A 40 8.76 23.29 -4.04
C VAL A 40 8.01 22.95 -2.74
N THR A 41 7.07 23.78 -2.31
CA THR A 41 6.33 23.56 -1.04
C THR A 41 5.43 22.34 -1.14
N ALA A 42 4.73 22.18 -2.25
CA ALA A 42 3.86 21.02 -2.45
C ALA A 42 4.66 19.74 -2.60
N PHE A 43 5.82 19.80 -3.29
CA PHE A 43 6.77 18.68 -3.37
C PHE A 43 7.25 18.26 -1.97
N ALA A 44 7.65 19.22 -1.14
CA ALA A 44 8.11 18.94 0.22
C ALA A 44 7.02 18.30 1.10
N LEU A 45 5.78 18.76 1.00
CA LEU A 45 4.64 18.16 1.71
C LEU A 45 4.35 16.73 1.26
N MET A 46 4.42 16.46 -0.04
CA MET A 46 4.24 15.10 -0.58
C MET A 46 5.37 14.17 -0.13
N ALA A 47 6.62 14.65 -0.17
CA ALA A 47 7.77 13.88 0.31
C ALA A 47 7.63 13.55 1.81
N ALA A 48 7.30 14.54 2.64
CA ALA A 48 7.08 14.35 4.08
C ALA A 48 5.95 13.33 4.36
N GLY A 49 4.84 13.41 3.61
CA GLY A 49 3.76 12.43 3.70
C GLY A 49 4.19 11.01 3.33
N GLY A 50 5.01 10.88 2.29
CA GLY A 50 5.61 9.61 1.89
C GLY A 50 6.53 9.02 2.96
N ASP A 51 7.40 9.84 3.54
CA ASP A 51 8.33 9.43 4.59
C ASP A 51 7.61 9.01 5.88
N MET A 52 6.54 9.73 6.25
CA MET A 52 5.67 9.32 7.37
C MET A 52 5.04 7.96 7.10
N GLY A 53 4.50 7.75 5.90
CA GLY A 53 3.92 6.47 5.51
C GLY A 53 4.96 5.33 5.55
N ALA A 54 6.15 5.57 5.01
CA ALA A 54 7.26 4.61 5.01
C ALA A 54 7.76 4.27 6.43
N SER A 55 7.64 5.20 7.37
CA SER A 55 8.03 4.98 8.77
C SER A 55 6.97 4.21 9.56
N ILE A 56 5.69 4.50 9.33
CA ILE A 56 4.58 3.93 10.10
C ILE A 56 4.15 2.55 9.58
N ALA A 57 4.12 2.36 8.26
CA ALA A 57 3.58 1.14 7.65
C ALA A 57 4.31 -0.15 8.08
N PRO A 58 5.66 -0.21 8.13
CA PRO A 58 6.35 -1.42 8.61
C PRO A 58 6.06 -1.75 10.07
N GLN A 59 5.87 -0.74 10.92
CA GLN A 59 5.54 -0.95 12.34
C GLN A 59 4.13 -1.54 12.49
N LEU A 60 3.16 -0.99 11.75
CA LEU A 60 1.80 -1.54 11.72
C LEU A 60 1.79 -2.98 11.20
N LEU A 61 2.56 -3.26 10.14
CA LEU A 61 2.70 -4.61 9.61
C LEU A 61 3.28 -5.57 10.67
N GLY A 62 4.33 -5.16 11.38
CA GLY A 62 4.92 -5.94 12.46
C GLY A 62 3.91 -6.27 13.55
N ILE A 63 3.18 -5.28 14.03
CA ILE A 63 2.13 -5.47 15.04
C ILE A 63 1.06 -6.48 14.57
N VAL A 64 0.61 -6.37 13.32
CA VAL A 64 -0.38 -7.29 12.76
C VAL A 64 0.17 -8.72 12.70
N ILE A 65 1.41 -8.89 12.24
CA ILE A 65 2.06 -10.20 12.17
C ILE A 65 2.16 -10.81 13.57
N ASP A 66 2.65 -10.07 14.55
CA ASP A 66 2.83 -10.53 15.92
C ASP A 66 1.50 -10.93 16.57
N GLN A 67 0.46 -10.11 16.40
CA GLN A 67 -0.89 -10.38 16.92
C GLN A 67 -1.50 -11.64 16.29
N VAL A 68 -1.35 -11.80 14.98
CA VAL A 68 -1.85 -12.97 14.27
C VAL A 68 -1.06 -14.22 14.67
N SER A 69 0.26 -14.13 14.73
CA SER A 69 1.12 -15.27 15.09
C SER A 69 0.92 -15.73 16.53
N ALA A 70 0.54 -14.82 17.43
CA ALA A 70 0.21 -15.13 18.83
C ALA A 70 -1.20 -15.72 19.02
N SER A 71 -2.04 -15.70 17.97
CA SER A 71 -3.44 -16.16 18.09
C SER A 71 -3.58 -17.67 17.98
N SER A 72 -4.52 -18.25 18.75
CA SER A 72 -4.80 -19.68 18.74
C SER A 72 -5.27 -20.20 17.38
N TRP A 73 -6.05 -19.39 16.64
CA TRP A 73 -6.54 -19.76 15.31
C TRP A 73 -5.42 -19.88 14.27
N ALA A 74 -4.33 -19.13 14.41
CA ALA A 74 -3.16 -19.26 13.54
C ALA A 74 -2.44 -20.59 13.78
N ALA A 75 -2.36 -21.05 15.03
CA ALA A 75 -1.82 -22.36 15.38
C ALA A 75 -2.69 -23.50 14.81
N GLU A 76 -4.00 -23.42 14.92
CA GLU A 76 -4.93 -24.37 14.33
C GLU A 76 -4.82 -24.43 12.80
N LEU A 77 -4.76 -23.26 12.17
CA LEU A 77 -4.62 -23.15 10.71
C LEU A 77 -3.26 -23.69 10.24
N SER A 78 -2.19 -23.49 11.02
CA SER A 78 -0.86 -24.08 10.79
C SER A 78 -0.92 -25.60 10.75
N ALA A 79 -1.61 -26.21 11.70
CA ALA A 79 -1.76 -27.68 11.78
C ALA A 79 -2.50 -28.26 10.58
N VAL A 80 -3.47 -27.55 10.02
CA VAL A 80 -4.29 -28.01 8.89
C VAL A 80 -3.63 -27.68 7.54
N SER A 81 -3.00 -26.52 7.41
CA SER A 81 -2.48 -26.03 6.13
C SER A 81 -1.02 -26.43 5.84
N GLY A 82 -0.30 -26.93 6.83
CA GLY A 82 1.14 -27.22 6.72
C GLY A 82 2.03 -25.98 6.58
N LEU A 83 1.47 -24.78 6.77
CA LEU A 83 2.21 -23.53 6.77
C LEU A 83 2.71 -23.23 8.19
N SER A 84 3.88 -22.59 8.31
CA SER A 84 4.31 -22.09 9.62
C SER A 84 3.41 -20.95 10.12
N VAL A 85 3.32 -20.78 11.44
CA VAL A 85 2.55 -19.70 12.07
C VAL A 85 2.99 -18.31 11.55
N ASP A 86 4.30 -18.14 11.38
CA ASP A 86 4.88 -16.90 10.82
C ASP A 86 4.45 -16.64 9.38
N GLN A 87 4.33 -17.69 8.57
CA GLN A 87 3.82 -17.55 7.19
C GLN A 87 2.36 -17.15 7.16
N ILE A 88 1.56 -17.62 8.12
CA ILE A 88 0.16 -17.22 8.27
C ILE A 88 0.09 -15.76 8.70
N GLY A 89 0.90 -15.36 9.69
CA GLY A 89 1.03 -13.96 10.13
C GLY A 89 1.40 -13.02 8.97
N LEU A 90 2.42 -13.39 8.20
CA LEU A 90 2.84 -12.64 7.00
C LEU A 90 1.74 -12.49 5.95
N LYS A 91 1.01 -13.56 5.64
CA LYS A 91 -0.11 -13.52 4.69
C LYS A 91 -1.24 -12.63 5.18
N ALA A 92 -1.58 -12.72 6.46
CA ALA A 92 -2.59 -11.86 7.08
C ALA A 92 -2.15 -10.38 7.07
N GLY A 93 -0.89 -10.10 7.41
CA GLY A 93 -0.32 -8.78 7.33
C GLY A 93 -0.36 -8.18 5.93
N MET A 94 -0.03 -8.95 4.89
CA MET A 94 -0.14 -8.51 3.50
C MET A 94 -1.57 -8.18 3.10
N LEU A 95 -2.56 -8.95 3.55
CA LEU A 95 -3.98 -8.69 3.29
C LEU A 95 -4.44 -7.39 3.95
N VAL A 96 -4.06 -7.18 5.20
CA VAL A 96 -4.39 -5.94 5.93
C VAL A 96 -3.74 -4.74 5.25
N MET A 97 -2.46 -4.86 4.85
CA MET A 97 -1.76 -3.77 4.16
C MET A 97 -2.32 -3.47 2.76
N ALA A 98 -3.00 -4.41 2.10
CA ALA A 98 -3.67 -4.18 0.82
C ALA A 98 -4.81 -3.13 0.92
N VAL A 99 -5.30 -2.83 2.12
CA VAL A 99 -6.30 -1.77 2.34
C VAL A 99 -5.73 -0.39 1.97
N PHE A 100 -4.45 -0.14 2.22
CA PHE A 100 -3.83 1.17 1.95
C PHE A 100 -3.82 1.56 0.47
N PRO A 101 -3.36 0.72 -0.48
CA PRO A 101 -3.43 1.06 -1.89
C PRO A 101 -4.87 1.18 -2.41
N ILE A 102 -5.81 0.41 -1.87
CA ILE A 102 -7.24 0.54 -2.22
C ILE A 102 -7.77 1.90 -1.74
N ALA A 103 -7.51 2.27 -0.49
CA ALA A 103 -7.90 3.58 0.04
C ALA A 103 -7.24 4.72 -0.75
N GLY A 104 -5.96 4.59 -1.11
CA GLY A 104 -5.25 5.55 -1.95
C GLY A 104 -5.88 5.69 -3.33
N ALA A 105 -6.25 4.60 -3.99
CA ALA A 105 -6.91 4.62 -5.29
C ALA A 105 -8.29 5.31 -5.23
N ILE A 106 -9.06 5.05 -4.18
CA ILE A 106 -10.35 5.70 -3.95
C ILE A 106 -10.16 7.21 -3.75
N LEU A 107 -9.17 7.60 -2.95
CA LEU A 107 -8.86 8.99 -2.66
C LEU A 107 -8.44 9.74 -3.93
N VAL A 108 -7.55 9.17 -4.72
CA VAL A 108 -7.12 9.75 -6.01
C VAL A 108 -8.31 9.87 -6.96
N TRP A 109 -9.15 8.86 -7.07
CA TRP A 109 -10.35 8.91 -7.90
C TRP A 109 -11.32 10.02 -7.45
N TYR A 110 -11.50 10.19 -6.13
CA TYR A 110 -12.32 11.26 -5.57
C TYR A 110 -11.76 12.65 -5.90
N VAL A 111 -10.45 12.84 -5.74
CA VAL A 111 -9.74 14.10 -6.03
C VAL A 111 -9.86 14.45 -7.51
N ILE A 112 -9.64 13.49 -8.41
CA ILE A 112 -9.81 13.72 -9.87
C ILE A 112 -11.23 14.15 -10.20
N ARG A 113 -12.23 13.52 -9.62
CA ARG A 113 -13.63 13.90 -9.82
C ARG A 113 -13.95 15.30 -9.29
N TYR A 114 -13.38 15.65 -8.15
CA TYR A 114 -13.57 16.96 -7.53
C TYR A 114 -13.02 18.08 -8.44
N PHE A 115 -11.78 17.95 -8.89
CA PHE A 115 -11.16 18.93 -9.79
C PHE A 115 -11.87 19.02 -11.15
N LYS A 116 -12.26 17.90 -11.73
CA LYS A 116 -13.02 17.90 -12.99
C LYS A 116 -14.35 18.63 -12.89
N LYS A 117 -15.00 18.62 -11.73
CA LYS A 117 -16.24 19.35 -11.49
C LYS A 117 -16.00 20.85 -11.31
N SER A 118 -14.86 21.23 -10.75
CA SER A 118 -14.48 22.65 -10.53
C SER A 118 -14.06 23.37 -11.82
N THR A 119 -13.62 22.63 -12.83
CA THR A 119 -13.16 23.22 -14.12
C THR A 119 -14.31 23.50 -15.11
N ILE A 120 -15.52 23.03 -14.82
CA ILE A 120 -16.72 23.18 -15.69
C ILE A 120 -17.63 24.33 -15.22
N THR A 121 -17.30 24.97 -14.11
CA THR A 121 -18.02 26.16 -13.60
C THR A 121 -17.21 27.42 -13.83
#